data_ded5c321e6ad682a0a946400605d9831
#
_entry.id   ded5c321e6ad682a0a946400605d9831
#
_cell.length_a   1.000
_cell.length_b   1.000
_cell.length_c   1.000
_cell.angle_alpha   90.00
_cell.angle_beta   90.00
_cell.angle_gamma   90.00
#
_symmetry.space_group_name_H-M   'P 1'
#
loop_
_entity.id
_entity.type
_entity.pdbx_description
1 polymer ?
#
loop_
_entity_poly.entity_id
_entity_poly.type
_entity_poly.pdbx_seq_one_letter_code
_entity_poly.pdbx_strand_id
1 'polypeptide(L)'
;MNISSVIVRARPDKLAGVRHGIANIPGVEIHADSGDGRIVVTVEDGESHSVPESIVKLHNLDGVIAASLVYQYCDDGLAQEPNP
;
A
#
# COMPACT_ATOMS: atom_id res chain seq x y z
N MET A 1 9.64 10.06 -8.92
CA MET A 1 8.66 9.68 -7.90
C MET A 1 8.10 8.31 -8.21
N ASN A 2 8.11 7.43 -7.23
CA ASN A 2 7.62 6.07 -7.43
C ASN A 2 6.32 5.90 -6.69
N ILE A 3 5.35 5.32 -7.38
CA ILE A 3 4.05 5.03 -6.79
C ILE A 3 3.75 3.57 -7.02
N SER A 4 3.35 2.88 -5.99
CA SER A 4 3.02 1.46 -6.07
C SER A 4 1.60 1.25 -5.57
N SER A 5 0.87 0.38 -6.24
CA SER A 5 -0.44 -0.04 -5.78
C SER A 5 -0.31 -1.38 -5.09
N VAL A 6 -0.86 -1.45 -3.91
CA VAL A 6 -0.74 -2.64 -3.07
C VAL A 6 -2.14 -3.05 -2.63
N ILE A 7 -2.42 -4.34 -2.70
CA ILE A 7 -3.64 -4.88 -2.12
C ILE A 7 -3.29 -5.46 -0.77
N VAL A 8 -3.88 -4.91 0.27
CA VAL A 8 -3.70 -5.38 1.63
C VAL A 8 -4.88 -6.28 1.96
N ARG A 9 -4.58 -7.48 2.44
CA ARG A 9 -5.61 -8.40 2.91
C ARG A 9 -5.51 -8.46 4.42
N ALA A 10 -6.65 -8.23 5.05
CA ALA A 10 -6.71 -8.17 6.50
C ALA A 10 -7.84 -9.04 7.01
N ARG A 11 -7.73 -9.44 8.25
CA ARG A 11 -8.82 -10.16 8.90
C ARG A 11 -9.99 -9.22 9.06
N PRO A 12 -11.21 -9.65 8.69
CA PRO A 12 -12.38 -8.75 8.78
C PRO A 12 -12.62 -8.22 10.17
N ASP A 13 -12.32 -9.01 11.19
CA ASP A 13 -12.53 -8.59 12.57
C ASP A 13 -11.47 -7.59 13.05
N LYS A 14 -10.42 -7.37 12.26
CA LYS A 14 -9.36 -6.42 12.57
C LYS A 14 -9.33 -5.25 11.61
N LEU A 15 -10.28 -5.17 10.72
CA LEU A 15 -10.23 -4.24 9.60
C LEU A 15 -10.15 -2.78 10.05
N ALA A 16 -10.90 -2.40 11.07
CA ALA A 16 -10.87 -1.02 11.53
C ALA A 16 -9.49 -0.63 12.05
N GLY A 17 -8.86 -1.53 12.81
CA GLY A 17 -7.52 -1.28 13.31
C GLY A 17 -6.48 -1.23 12.20
N VAL A 18 -6.64 -2.09 11.20
CA VAL A 18 -5.73 -2.09 10.05
C VAL A 18 -5.84 -0.77 9.29
N ARG A 19 -7.06 -0.31 9.02
CA ARG A 19 -7.24 0.97 8.34
C ARG A 19 -6.61 2.12 9.12
N HIS A 20 -6.78 2.11 10.42
CA HIS A 20 -6.18 3.13 11.27
C HIS A 20 -4.66 3.07 11.18
N GLY A 21 -4.10 1.88 11.22
CA GLY A 21 -2.66 1.69 11.10
C GLY A 21 -2.12 2.16 9.76
N ILE A 22 -2.85 1.85 8.69
CA ILE A 22 -2.45 2.29 7.34
C ILE A 22 -2.42 3.82 7.29
N ALA A 23 -3.41 4.47 7.86
CA ALA A 23 -3.50 5.92 7.83
C ALA A 23 -2.33 6.60 8.53
N ASN A 24 -1.65 5.89 9.41
CA ASN A 24 -0.50 6.42 10.12
C ASN A 24 0.84 6.15 9.43
N ILE A 25 0.84 5.47 8.28
CA ILE A 25 2.07 5.22 7.55
C ILE A 25 2.27 6.34 6.54
N PRO A 26 3.40 7.08 6.61
CA PRO A 26 3.64 8.16 5.66
C PRO A 26 3.70 7.64 4.23
N GLY A 27 3.11 8.37 3.31
CA GLY A 27 3.15 8.02 1.90
C GLY A 27 2.16 6.95 1.47
N VAL A 28 1.34 6.47 2.37
CA VAL A 28 0.36 5.44 2.06
C VAL A 28 -1.04 6.04 2.10
N GLU A 29 -1.82 5.75 1.08
CA GLU A 29 -3.16 6.29 0.94
C GLU A 29 -4.13 5.18 0.61
N ILE A 30 -5.27 5.16 1.30
CA ILE A 30 -6.31 4.17 1.03
C ILE A 30 -7.21 4.69 -0.07
N HIS A 31 -7.40 3.88 -1.11
CA HIS A 31 -8.25 4.25 -2.24
C HIS A 31 -9.54 3.47 -2.30
N ALA A 32 -9.54 2.25 -1.83
CA ALA A 32 -10.72 1.43 -1.87
C ALA A 32 -10.68 0.42 -0.75
N ASP A 33 -11.86 0.03 -0.29
CA ASP A 33 -12.00 -0.92 0.81
C ASP A 33 -13.25 -1.73 0.51
N SER A 34 -13.08 -3.02 0.30
CA SER A 34 -14.20 -3.87 -0.08
C SER A 34 -15.09 -4.25 1.11
N GLY A 35 -14.64 -3.96 2.32
CA GLY A 35 -15.41 -4.29 3.50
C GLY A 35 -15.26 -5.73 3.95
N ASP A 36 -14.69 -6.59 3.12
CA ASP A 36 -14.52 -7.99 3.44
C ASP A 36 -13.06 -8.35 3.75
N GLY A 37 -12.22 -7.34 3.91
CA GLY A 37 -10.84 -7.57 4.28
C GLY A 37 -9.83 -7.19 3.23
N ARG A 38 -10.26 -6.65 2.08
CA ARG A 38 -9.33 -6.20 1.06
C ARG A 38 -9.32 -4.69 0.99
N ILE A 39 -8.14 -4.12 1.02
CA ILE A 39 -7.95 -2.67 0.99
C ILE A 39 -6.94 -2.38 -0.11
N VAL A 40 -7.30 -1.48 -1.02
CA VAL A 40 -6.39 -1.06 -2.08
C VAL A 40 -5.75 0.24 -1.63
N VAL A 41 -4.43 0.25 -1.60
CA VAL A 41 -3.68 1.43 -1.18
C VAL A 41 -2.66 1.79 -2.22
N THR A 42 -2.25 3.04 -2.26
CA THR A 42 -1.06 3.45 -3.00
C THR A 42 0.02 3.83 -2.01
N VAL A 43 1.25 3.53 -2.40
CA VAL A 43 2.43 3.82 -1.59
C VAL A 43 3.37 4.61 -2.46
N GLU A 44 3.82 5.76 -1.98
CA GLU A 44 4.76 6.56 -2.74
C GLU A 44 6.00 6.86 -1.91
N ASP A 45 7.12 7.08 -2.60
CA ASP A 45 8.37 7.45 -1.98
C ASP A 45 8.29 8.86 -1.43
N GLY A 46 9.01 9.10 -0.34
CA GLY A 46 9.20 10.43 0.19
C GLY A 46 10.63 10.58 0.67
N GLU A 47 10.94 11.73 1.24
CA GLU A 47 12.29 11.99 1.70
C GLU A 47 12.66 11.12 2.90
N SER A 48 11.69 10.79 3.71
CA SER A 48 11.94 10.04 4.94
C SER A 48 11.39 8.62 4.89
N HIS A 49 10.88 8.19 3.75
CA HIS A 49 10.31 6.86 3.64
C HIS A 49 10.43 6.36 2.21
N SER A 50 10.49 5.06 2.06
CA SER A 50 10.58 4.42 0.74
C SER A 50 9.44 3.43 0.59
N VAL A 51 9.16 3.05 -0.66
CA VAL A 51 8.12 2.07 -0.94
C VAL A 51 8.39 0.75 -0.22
N PRO A 52 9.61 0.16 -0.30
CA PRO A 52 9.85 -1.10 0.40
C PRO A 52 9.64 -1.00 1.91
N GLU A 53 10.06 0.09 2.53
CA GLU A 53 9.83 0.26 3.96
C GLU A 53 8.37 0.31 4.30
N SER A 54 7.60 1.02 3.48
CA SER A 54 6.17 1.15 3.73
C SER A 54 5.46 -0.20 3.59
N ILE A 55 5.88 -1.01 2.61
CA ILE A 55 5.30 -2.33 2.43
C ILE A 55 5.59 -3.21 3.65
N VAL A 56 6.81 -3.13 4.19
CA VAL A 56 7.15 -3.87 5.40
C VAL A 56 6.27 -3.42 6.56
N LYS A 57 6.05 -2.12 6.70
CA LYS A 57 5.18 -1.62 7.76
C LYS A 57 3.75 -2.10 7.60
N LEU A 58 3.26 -2.19 6.35
CA LEU A 58 1.93 -2.73 6.10
C LEU A 58 1.84 -4.18 6.55
N HIS A 59 2.85 -4.98 6.23
CA HIS A 59 2.87 -6.37 6.64
C HIS A 59 2.88 -6.55 8.16
N ASN A 60 3.45 -5.59 8.86
CA ASN A 60 3.61 -5.71 10.31
C ASN A 60 2.42 -5.17 11.10
N LEU A 61 1.42 -4.66 10.43
CA LEU A 61 0.22 -4.20 11.13
C LEU A 61 -0.55 -5.39 11.66
N ASP A 62 -1.07 -5.26 12.87
CA ASP A 62 -1.85 -6.31 13.48
C ASP A 62 -3.12 -6.54 12.68
N GLY A 63 -3.36 -7.78 12.29
CA GLY A 63 -4.54 -8.13 11.50
C GLY A 63 -4.30 -8.22 10.01
N VAL A 64 -3.13 -7.84 9.53
CA VAL A 64 -2.80 -7.96 8.11
C VAL A 64 -2.35 -9.39 7.82
N ILE A 65 -2.99 -10.00 6.84
CA ILE A 65 -2.67 -11.35 6.41
C ILE A 65 -1.61 -11.30 5.32
N ALA A 66 -1.77 -10.37 4.38
CA ALA A 66 -0.85 -10.26 3.26
C ALA A 66 -0.93 -8.86 2.67
N ALA A 67 0.15 -8.44 2.05
CA ALA A 67 0.19 -7.20 1.28
C ALA A 67 0.91 -7.52 -0.03
N SER A 68 0.22 -7.34 -1.15
CA SER A 68 0.73 -7.73 -2.45
C SER A 68 0.86 -6.53 -3.36
N LEU A 69 2.04 -6.35 -3.91
CA LEU A 69 2.28 -5.30 -4.89
C LEU A 69 1.64 -5.73 -6.20
N VAL A 70 0.74 -4.92 -6.73
CA VAL A 70 0.04 -5.25 -7.97
C VAL A 70 0.41 -4.33 -9.10
N TYR A 71 0.95 -3.15 -8.81
CA TYR A 71 1.32 -2.22 -9.86
C TYR A 71 2.35 -1.25 -9.31
N GLN A 72 3.34 -0.93 -10.11
CA GLN A 72 4.35 0.03 -9.74
C GLN A 72 4.56 0.99 -10.89
N TYR A 73 4.49 2.28 -10.61
CA TYR A 73 4.73 3.32 -11.58
C TYR A 73 5.93 4.13 -11.15
N CYS A 74 6.85 4.31 -12.07
CA CYS A 74 8.08 5.04 -11.83
C CYS A 74 8.09 6.24 -12.75
N ASP A 75 8.00 7.41 -12.20
CA ASP A 75 8.04 8.64 -12.98
C ASP A 75 9.42 9.26 -12.83
N ASP A 76 10.38 8.74 -13.56
CA ASP A 76 11.75 9.20 -13.49
C ASP A 76 12.18 9.86 -14.78
N GLY A 77 11.24 10.23 -15.60
CA GLY A 77 11.55 10.90 -16.85
C GLY A 77 11.81 9.98 -18.02
N LEU A 78 11.76 8.70 -17.82
CA LEU A 78 12.01 7.75 -18.89
C LEU A 78 10.77 7.29 -19.60
N ALA A 79 9.63 7.75 -19.18
CA ALA A 79 8.37 7.43 -19.82
C ALA A 79 8.21 5.95 -20.06
N GLN A 80 8.47 5.18 -19.05
CA GLN A 80 8.33 3.76 -19.15
C GLN A 80 6.89 3.39 -19.23
N GLU A 81 6.49 2.89 -20.34
CA GLU A 81 5.13 2.44 -20.43
C GLU A 81 5.04 1.00 -20.09
N PRO A 82 4.09 0.61 -19.25
CA PRO A 82 3.87 -0.80 -19.03
C PRO A 82 3.44 -1.37 -20.37
N ASN A 83 4.05 -2.42 -20.73
CA ASN A 83 3.68 -3.05 -21.96
C ASN A 83 2.31 -3.60 -21.88
N PRO A 84 1.51 -3.33 -22.87
CA PRO A 84 0.22 -3.98 -22.94
C PRO A 84 0.37 -5.45 -23.14
#